data_3969e8336597a0daa6bcddc5bb07d7c7
#
_entry.id   3969e8336597a0daa6bcddc5bb07d7c7
#
_cell.length_a   1.000
_cell.length_b   1.000
_cell.length_c   1.000
_cell.angle_alpha   90.00
_cell.angle_beta   90.00
_cell.angle_gamma   90.00
#
_symmetry.space_group_name_H-M   'P 1'
#
loop_
_entity.id
_entity.type
_entity.pdbx_description
1 polymer ?
#
loop_
_entity_poly.entity_id
_entity_poly.type
_entity_poly.pdbx_seq_one_letter_code
_entity_poly.pdbx_strand_id
1 'polypeptide(L)'
;MNQKLSNLPYRGTTDLFGIELKKRQYIFNVWRQTCLNFGFQEYLTPLLEPAIIYETKSGEDVGKKQLYTLTDLKGRRLAIRPEMTPSVIRLVSRIYSSAPKPLRLFSIANFMRNERPQKGRSREFWQLNADIFGSESNLSDTEIISLALSIMNNFKAPSGSFSLYINDRRIVDQILIDIVGLKKNQTSSIGRILDKFKKLERSDFSQTLTDLDLNSKQIETIISFLESNASNLVTNFPQLKDNPGYQNITQLIKNIKQVPLAENVIFQPSIIRGFDYYDDMVFEVFDNHPENNRSLFGGGRYNGLADIFGSQNIPAVGFAPGDITTKLFLEQNDLFPKDQISISVFLPVLDEKLIQATFSLASQLRSLNLPIVTSTEVTPLTKALQHAGKQKFSFILILGEKEAEQKQITIKNLETGDQQTLLLDQLIQKLSV
;
A
#
# COMPACT_ATOMS: atom_id res chain seq x y z
N MET A 1 -28.70 34.64 -7.89
CA MET A 1 -27.35 34.83 -7.33
C MET A 1 -26.47 33.70 -7.89
N ASN A 2 -25.49 34.02 -8.74
CA ASN A 2 -24.53 33.01 -9.21
C ASN A 2 -23.58 32.69 -8.06
N GLN A 3 -23.86 31.63 -7.31
CA GLN A 3 -22.95 31.12 -6.30
C GLN A 3 -21.72 30.59 -7.01
N LYS A 4 -20.55 31.22 -6.85
CA LYS A 4 -19.28 30.68 -7.37
C LYS A 4 -19.06 29.31 -6.75
N LEU A 5 -18.86 28.31 -7.58
CA LEU A 5 -18.46 26.98 -7.13
C LEU A 5 -17.05 27.03 -6.56
N SER A 6 -16.79 26.22 -5.54
CA SER A 6 -15.43 26.02 -5.03
C SER A 6 -14.57 25.31 -6.08
N ASN A 7 -13.34 25.75 -6.23
CA ASN A 7 -12.31 25.05 -7.05
C ASN A 7 -11.47 24.07 -6.21
N LEU A 8 -11.83 23.85 -4.94
CA LEU A 8 -11.17 22.87 -4.07
C LEU A 8 -11.89 21.53 -4.14
N PRO A 9 -11.17 20.40 -4.08
CA PRO A 9 -11.76 19.09 -4.00
C PRO A 9 -12.54 18.89 -2.70
N TYR A 10 -13.36 17.85 -2.66
CA TYR A 10 -14.09 17.48 -1.45
C TYR A 10 -13.13 17.26 -0.28
N ARG A 11 -13.47 17.78 0.90
CA ARG A 11 -12.60 17.69 2.09
C ARG A 11 -12.23 16.25 2.43
N GLY A 12 -10.92 15.96 2.45
CA GLY A 12 -10.38 14.61 2.69
C GLY A 12 -10.18 13.82 1.41
N THR A 13 -10.26 14.47 0.24
CA THR A 13 -9.75 13.98 -1.04
C THR A 13 -8.68 14.94 -1.55
N THR A 14 -7.87 14.55 -2.51
CA THR A 14 -6.73 15.35 -2.98
C THR A 14 -6.53 15.18 -4.48
N ASP A 15 -6.42 16.30 -5.20
CA ASP A 15 -5.94 16.29 -6.58
C ASP A 15 -4.44 16.05 -6.59
N LEU A 16 -3.98 15.12 -7.40
CA LEU A 16 -2.55 14.85 -7.58
C LEU A 16 -2.12 15.11 -9.01
N PHE A 17 -1.07 15.90 -9.16
CA PHE A 17 -0.42 16.16 -10.45
C PHE A 17 1.10 16.35 -10.25
N GLY A 18 1.85 16.33 -11.36
CA GLY A 18 3.31 16.53 -11.33
C GLY A 18 4.02 15.53 -10.42
N ILE A 19 4.89 16.01 -9.54
CA ILE A 19 5.74 15.18 -8.68
C ILE A 19 4.95 14.35 -7.68
N GLU A 20 3.85 14.84 -7.17
CA GLU A 20 3.03 14.11 -6.21
C GLU A 20 2.35 12.90 -6.85
N LEU A 21 1.90 13.01 -8.10
CA LEU A 21 1.38 11.88 -8.86
C LEU A 21 2.50 10.88 -9.20
N LYS A 22 3.69 11.36 -9.58
CA LYS A 22 4.86 10.49 -9.83
C LYS A 22 5.26 9.68 -8.60
N LYS A 23 5.26 10.29 -7.41
CA LYS A 23 5.50 9.57 -6.15
C LYS A 23 4.51 8.43 -5.95
N ARG A 24 3.21 8.67 -6.17
CA ARG A 24 2.19 7.62 -6.08
C ARG A 24 2.40 6.52 -7.13
N GLN A 25 2.70 6.89 -8.36
CA GLN A 25 2.99 5.93 -9.44
C GLN A 25 4.21 5.06 -9.12
N TYR A 26 5.27 5.65 -8.52
CA TYR A 26 6.42 4.90 -8.04
C TYR A 26 6.02 3.82 -7.02
N ILE A 27 5.20 4.19 -6.02
CA ILE A 27 4.68 3.25 -5.03
C ILE A 27 3.93 2.11 -5.72
N PHE A 28 3.02 2.43 -6.63
CA PHE A 28 2.21 1.43 -7.35
C PHE A 28 3.07 0.51 -8.20
N ASN A 29 4.10 1.03 -8.86
CA ASN A 29 5.02 0.25 -9.69
C ASN A 29 5.82 -0.75 -8.83
N VAL A 30 6.34 -0.32 -7.68
CA VAL A 30 7.05 -1.23 -6.75
C VAL A 30 6.10 -2.32 -6.25
N TRP A 31 4.91 -1.97 -5.81
CA TRP A 31 3.91 -2.94 -5.37
C TRP A 31 3.56 -3.96 -6.46
N ARG A 32 3.20 -3.47 -7.66
CA ARG A 32 2.82 -4.30 -8.80
C ARG A 32 3.94 -5.25 -9.19
N GLN A 33 5.14 -4.72 -9.41
CA GLN A 33 6.26 -5.54 -9.83
C GLN A 33 6.63 -6.59 -8.79
N THR A 34 6.58 -6.25 -7.51
CA THR A 34 6.88 -7.23 -6.44
C THR A 34 5.83 -8.34 -6.42
N CYS A 35 4.54 -8.02 -6.51
CA CYS A 35 3.48 -9.04 -6.56
C CYS A 35 3.61 -9.96 -7.79
N LEU A 36 3.91 -9.39 -8.98
CA LEU A 36 4.12 -10.16 -10.20
C LEU A 36 5.32 -11.11 -10.07
N ASN A 37 6.42 -10.68 -9.44
CA ASN A 37 7.61 -11.51 -9.20
C ASN A 37 7.33 -12.68 -8.23
N PHE A 38 6.31 -12.57 -7.38
CA PHE A 38 5.80 -13.67 -6.52
C PHE A 38 4.72 -14.51 -7.20
N GLY A 39 4.45 -14.29 -8.49
CA GLY A 39 3.45 -15.04 -9.26
C GLY A 39 2.00 -14.71 -8.93
N PHE A 40 1.74 -13.56 -8.33
CA PHE A 40 0.38 -13.08 -8.11
C PHE A 40 -0.21 -12.53 -9.41
N GLN A 41 -1.52 -12.74 -9.59
CA GLN A 41 -2.31 -12.22 -10.70
C GLN A 41 -3.07 -10.97 -10.28
N GLU A 42 -2.99 -9.92 -11.09
CA GLU A 42 -3.74 -8.68 -10.82
C GLU A 42 -5.22 -8.88 -11.12
N TYR A 43 -6.09 -8.44 -10.23
CA TYR A 43 -7.55 -8.43 -10.42
C TYR A 43 -8.14 -7.05 -10.13
N LEU A 44 -9.34 -6.82 -10.61
CA LEU A 44 -10.12 -5.62 -10.34
C LEU A 44 -11.56 -6.01 -10.01
N THR A 45 -12.13 -5.40 -8.97
CA THR A 45 -13.55 -5.50 -8.64
C THR A 45 -14.25 -4.15 -8.86
N PRO A 46 -15.58 -4.12 -9.01
CA PRO A 46 -16.32 -2.87 -9.10
C PRO A 46 -16.09 -1.95 -7.89
N LEU A 47 -16.14 -0.64 -8.13
CA LEU A 47 -16.08 0.35 -7.06
C LEU A 47 -17.35 0.33 -6.18
N LEU A 48 -18.49 0.07 -6.81
CA LEU A 48 -19.79 -0.03 -6.15
C LEU A 48 -20.18 -1.48 -5.96
N GLU A 49 -20.57 -1.80 -4.73
CA GLU A 49 -21.07 -3.12 -4.34
C GLU A 49 -22.36 -2.98 -3.54
N PRO A 50 -23.16 -4.04 -3.39
CA PRO A 50 -24.26 -4.03 -2.42
C PRO A 50 -23.73 -3.73 -1.01
N ALA A 51 -24.32 -2.75 -0.33
CA ALA A 51 -23.83 -2.29 0.98
C ALA A 51 -23.74 -3.42 2.02
N ILE A 52 -24.64 -4.39 1.93
CA ILE A 52 -24.75 -5.52 2.85
C ILE A 52 -23.45 -6.33 2.99
N ILE A 53 -22.62 -6.44 1.93
CA ILE A 53 -21.37 -7.23 2.00
C ILE A 53 -20.37 -6.62 2.97
N TYR A 54 -20.36 -5.29 3.11
CA TYR A 54 -19.49 -4.58 4.05
C TYR A 54 -20.13 -4.50 5.44
N GLU A 55 -21.42 -4.27 5.53
CA GLU A 55 -22.19 -4.17 6.79
C GLU A 55 -22.11 -5.46 7.61
N THR A 56 -21.96 -6.61 6.95
CA THR A 56 -21.95 -7.92 7.61
C THR A 56 -20.56 -8.29 8.13
N LYS A 57 -19.47 -7.88 7.45
CA LYS A 57 -18.11 -8.43 7.71
C LYS A 57 -17.01 -7.41 7.97
N SER A 58 -17.19 -6.14 7.62
CA SER A 58 -16.13 -5.13 7.79
C SER A 58 -16.01 -4.57 9.22
N GLY A 59 -16.68 -5.17 10.18
CA GLY A 59 -16.73 -4.69 11.57
C GLY A 59 -17.60 -3.44 11.74
N GLU A 60 -17.81 -3.03 12.99
CA GLU A 60 -18.77 -1.96 13.30
C GLU A 60 -18.30 -0.58 12.80
N ASP A 61 -17.01 -0.29 12.87
CA ASP A 61 -16.50 1.03 12.49
C ASP A 61 -16.48 1.20 10.97
N VAL A 62 -15.86 0.29 10.23
CA VAL A 62 -15.73 0.39 8.76
C VAL A 62 -17.04 0.08 8.06
N GLY A 63 -17.72 -1.01 8.46
CA GLY A 63 -18.92 -1.51 7.78
C GLY A 63 -20.19 -0.73 8.09
N LYS A 64 -20.24 0.04 9.17
CA LYS A 64 -21.44 0.81 9.54
C LYS A 64 -21.21 2.32 9.59
N LYS A 65 -20.19 2.78 10.36
CA LYS A 65 -19.98 4.21 10.62
C LYS A 65 -19.25 4.95 9.50
N GLN A 66 -18.32 4.27 8.79
CA GLN A 66 -17.46 4.90 7.79
C GLN A 66 -17.90 4.64 6.34
N LEU A 67 -19.00 3.96 6.11
CA LEU A 67 -19.45 3.56 4.79
C LEU A 67 -20.10 4.73 4.04
N TYR A 68 -19.66 5.00 2.82
CA TYR A 68 -20.39 5.86 1.87
C TYR A 68 -21.42 5.01 1.16
N THR A 69 -22.71 5.32 1.37
CA THR A 69 -23.82 4.60 0.75
C THR A 69 -24.61 5.50 -0.20
N LEU A 70 -25.20 4.89 -1.22
CA LEU A 70 -26.10 5.51 -2.18
C LEU A 70 -27.23 4.53 -2.54
N THR A 71 -28.32 5.08 -3.07
CA THR A 71 -29.44 4.29 -3.57
C THR A 71 -29.51 4.43 -5.09
N ASP A 72 -29.56 3.32 -5.81
CA ASP A 72 -29.71 3.36 -7.26
C ASP A 72 -31.16 3.64 -7.70
N LEU A 73 -31.37 3.79 -9.02
CA LEU A 73 -32.69 4.08 -9.60
C LEU A 73 -33.76 3.00 -9.32
N LYS A 74 -33.35 1.79 -8.91
CA LYS A 74 -34.27 0.69 -8.56
C LYS A 74 -34.44 0.54 -7.04
N GLY A 75 -33.97 1.50 -6.25
CA GLY A 75 -34.06 1.47 -4.79
C GLY A 75 -33.06 0.54 -4.09
N ARG A 76 -32.07 0.00 -4.80
CA ARG A 76 -31.04 -0.87 -4.19
C ARG A 76 -30.00 -0.04 -3.46
N ARG A 77 -29.71 -0.44 -2.22
CA ARG A 77 -28.69 0.22 -1.39
C ARG A 77 -27.30 -0.31 -1.75
N LEU A 78 -26.46 0.58 -2.24
CA LEU A 78 -25.08 0.33 -2.66
C LEU A 78 -24.12 1.08 -1.75
N ALA A 79 -22.85 0.65 -1.78
CA ALA A 79 -21.77 1.33 -1.09
C ALA A 79 -20.56 1.51 -2.01
N ILE A 80 -19.84 2.62 -1.83
CA ILE A 80 -18.47 2.76 -2.33
C ILE A 80 -17.58 1.90 -1.41
N ARG A 81 -16.78 1.03 -1.99
CA ARG A 81 -15.95 0.09 -1.22
C ARG A 81 -15.04 0.81 -0.22
N PRO A 82 -15.10 0.46 1.09
CA PRO A 82 -14.21 0.99 2.12
C PRO A 82 -12.93 0.15 2.30
N GLU A 83 -12.95 -1.08 1.77
CA GLU A 83 -11.87 -2.10 1.77
C GLU A 83 -12.09 -3.11 0.65
N MET A 84 -11.09 -3.96 0.39
CA MET A 84 -11.15 -4.94 -0.71
C MET A 84 -11.67 -6.30 -0.28
N THR A 85 -11.41 -6.73 0.95
CA THR A 85 -11.58 -8.12 1.37
C THR A 85 -12.97 -8.70 1.07
N PRO A 86 -14.09 -8.04 1.39
CA PRO A 86 -15.42 -8.58 1.03
C PRO A 86 -15.63 -8.70 -0.49
N SER A 87 -15.11 -7.76 -1.28
CA SER A 87 -15.24 -7.79 -2.74
C SER A 87 -14.42 -8.92 -3.38
N VAL A 88 -13.19 -9.15 -2.92
CA VAL A 88 -12.36 -10.23 -3.44
C VAL A 88 -12.90 -11.60 -3.02
N ILE A 89 -13.42 -11.73 -1.80
CA ILE A 89 -14.07 -12.99 -1.37
C ILE A 89 -15.30 -13.29 -2.25
N ARG A 90 -16.12 -12.28 -2.58
CA ARG A 90 -17.23 -12.46 -3.54
C ARG A 90 -16.73 -12.95 -4.91
N LEU A 91 -15.64 -12.38 -5.42
CA LEU A 91 -15.02 -12.82 -6.67
C LEU A 91 -14.53 -14.26 -6.55
N VAL A 92 -13.74 -14.57 -5.51
CA VAL A 92 -13.14 -15.88 -5.27
C VAL A 92 -14.22 -16.92 -5.08
N SER A 93 -15.26 -16.69 -4.27
CA SER A 93 -16.38 -17.61 -4.07
C SER A 93 -17.02 -18.08 -5.40
N ARG A 94 -17.06 -17.19 -6.40
CA ARG A 94 -17.61 -17.51 -7.73
C ARG A 94 -16.70 -18.42 -8.56
N ILE A 95 -15.37 -18.26 -8.44
CA ILE A 95 -14.40 -18.99 -9.29
C ILE A 95 -13.70 -20.15 -8.57
N TYR A 96 -13.88 -20.27 -7.26
CA TYR A 96 -13.08 -21.17 -6.40
C TYR A 96 -13.14 -22.64 -6.82
N SER A 97 -14.32 -23.15 -7.22
CA SER A 97 -14.48 -24.54 -7.60
C SER A 97 -13.72 -24.93 -8.87
N SER A 98 -13.59 -23.98 -9.83
CA SER A 98 -12.99 -24.23 -11.15
C SER A 98 -11.54 -23.78 -11.26
N ALA A 99 -11.07 -22.90 -10.38
CA ALA A 99 -9.72 -22.35 -10.46
C ALA A 99 -8.67 -23.25 -9.80
N PRO A 100 -7.44 -23.35 -10.37
CA PRO A 100 -6.32 -24.03 -9.70
C PRO A 100 -5.95 -23.34 -8.40
N LYS A 101 -5.50 -24.15 -7.41
CA LYS A 101 -5.15 -23.68 -6.07
C LYS A 101 -3.68 -23.92 -5.76
N PRO A 102 -3.04 -23.06 -4.92
CA PRO A 102 -3.59 -21.86 -4.31
C PRO A 102 -3.74 -20.71 -5.32
N LEU A 103 -4.80 -19.90 -5.17
CA LEU A 103 -4.97 -18.65 -5.91
C LEU A 103 -4.12 -17.57 -5.27
N ARG A 104 -3.23 -16.94 -6.04
CA ARG A 104 -2.45 -15.77 -5.64
C ARG A 104 -3.00 -14.56 -6.39
N LEU A 105 -3.65 -13.66 -5.69
CA LEU A 105 -4.34 -12.52 -6.29
C LEU A 105 -3.89 -11.21 -5.64
N PHE A 106 -3.71 -10.15 -6.46
CA PHE A 106 -3.49 -8.81 -5.93
C PHE A 106 -4.28 -7.76 -6.68
N SER A 107 -4.54 -6.63 -6.04
CA SER A 107 -5.22 -5.48 -6.63
C SER A 107 -4.63 -4.19 -6.06
N ILE A 108 -4.46 -3.16 -6.90
CA ILE A 108 -4.15 -1.80 -6.48
C ILE A 108 -5.37 -0.96 -6.82
N ALA A 109 -6.07 -0.49 -5.80
CA ALA A 109 -7.38 0.14 -5.99
C ALA A 109 -7.63 1.28 -4.99
N ASN A 110 -8.55 2.20 -5.35
CA ASN A 110 -9.00 3.25 -4.44
C ASN A 110 -10.16 2.79 -3.57
N PHE A 111 -10.25 3.42 -2.42
CA PHE A 111 -11.26 3.18 -1.38
C PHE A 111 -11.75 4.50 -0.81
N MET A 112 -12.96 4.49 -0.24
CA MET A 112 -13.50 5.66 0.43
C MET A 112 -14.03 5.30 1.82
N ARG A 113 -13.62 6.09 2.84
CA ARG A 113 -14.12 6.01 4.21
C ARG A 113 -14.60 7.36 4.69
N ASN A 114 -15.81 7.41 5.21
CA ASN A 114 -16.37 8.62 5.79
C ASN A 114 -15.81 8.84 7.21
N GLU A 115 -14.50 9.08 7.28
CA GLU A 115 -13.79 9.35 8.52
C GLU A 115 -13.27 10.79 8.59
N ARG A 116 -12.83 11.20 9.77
CA ARG A 116 -12.21 12.52 9.96
C ARG A 116 -10.80 12.49 9.37
N PRO A 117 -10.48 13.34 8.38
CA PRO A 117 -9.15 13.42 7.81
C PRO A 117 -8.11 13.84 8.86
N GLN A 118 -6.94 13.19 8.85
CA GLN A 118 -5.79 13.51 9.71
C GLN A 118 -4.50 13.04 9.05
N LYS A 119 -3.33 13.39 9.60
CA LYS A 119 -2.03 12.91 9.07
C LYS A 119 -2.08 11.39 8.92
N GLY A 120 -1.78 10.87 7.72
CA GLY A 120 -1.82 9.43 7.40
C GLY A 120 -3.21 8.84 7.15
N ARG A 121 -4.30 9.63 7.20
CA ARG A 121 -5.67 9.18 6.90
C ARG A 121 -6.42 10.20 6.06
N SER A 122 -7.02 9.73 4.98
CA SER A 122 -7.84 10.50 4.06
C SER A 122 -9.16 9.78 3.82
N ARG A 123 -10.15 10.49 3.32
CA ARG A 123 -11.43 9.90 2.94
C ARG A 123 -11.33 9.06 1.67
N GLU A 124 -10.48 9.46 0.75
CA GLU A 124 -10.09 8.68 -0.41
C GLU A 124 -8.61 8.30 -0.30
N PHE A 125 -8.28 7.05 -0.53
CA PHE A 125 -6.94 6.49 -0.47
C PHE A 125 -6.84 5.27 -1.38
N TRP A 126 -5.61 4.87 -1.70
CA TRP A 126 -5.33 3.68 -2.48
C TRP A 126 -4.65 2.62 -1.61
N GLN A 127 -4.93 1.36 -1.91
CA GLN A 127 -4.25 0.24 -1.25
C GLN A 127 -3.84 -0.81 -2.28
N LEU A 128 -2.69 -1.44 -2.02
CA LEU A 128 -2.44 -2.78 -2.48
C LEU A 128 -3.24 -3.74 -1.60
N ASN A 129 -3.82 -4.76 -2.17
CA ASN A 129 -4.36 -5.92 -1.46
C ASN A 129 -3.74 -7.15 -2.12
N ALA A 130 -3.05 -7.98 -1.36
CA ALA A 130 -2.39 -9.18 -1.87
C ALA A 130 -2.78 -10.36 -0.97
N ASP A 131 -3.39 -11.39 -1.57
CA ASP A 131 -4.02 -12.49 -0.87
C ASP A 131 -3.73 -13.84 -1.53
N ILE A 132 -3.56 -14.88 -0.71
CA ILE A 132 -3.46 -16.26 -1.12
C ILE A 132 -4.71 -16.99 -0.61
N PHE A 133 -5.46 -17.61 -1.52
CA PHE A 133 -6.69 -18.35 -1.22
C PHE A 133 -6.52 -19.85 -1.46
N GLY A 134 -7.16 -20.67 -0.62
CA GLY A 134 -7.23 -22.12 -0.80
C GLY A 134 -6.02 -22.88 -0.27
N SER A 135 -5.32 -22.34 0.72
CA SER A 135 -4.24 -23.02 1.41
C SER A 135 -4.27 -22.77 2.92
N GLU A 136 -4.34 -23.84 3.71
CA GLU A 136 -4.21 -23.81 5.17
C GLU A 136 -2.76 -23.91 5.64
N SER A 137 -1.83 -24.14 4.70
CA SER A 137 -0.42 -24.37 5.00
C SER A 137 0.26 -23.11 5.57
N ASN A 138 1.09 -23.31 6.59
CA ASN A 138 2.04 -22.31 7.11
C ASN A 138 2.95 -21.72 6.02
N LEU A 139 3.19 -22.45 4.93
CA LEU A 139 3.98 -21.94 3.81
C LEU A 139 3.30 -20.74 3.12
N SER A 140 1.99 -20.64 3.16
CA SER A 140 1.26 -19.47 2.65
C SER A 140 1.45 -18.25 3.55
N ASP A 141 1.50 -18.45 4.87
CA ASP A 141 1.82 -17.41 5.83
C ASP A 141 3.26 -16.91 5.62
N THR A 142 4.20 -17.86 5.45
CA THR A 142 5.61 -17.56 5.14
C THR A 142 5.75 -16.77 3.84
N GLU A 143 5.01 -17.13 2.79
CA GLU A 143 5.00 -16.44 1.50
C GLU A 143 4.48 -15.01 1.62
N ILE A 144 3.40 -14.79 2.34
CA ILE A 144 2.81 -13.44 2.57
C ILE A 144 3.77 -12.54 3.37
N ILE A 145 4.41 -13.05 4.41
CA ILE A 145 5.43 -12.29 5.16
C ILE A 145 6.64 -11.98 4.27
N SER A 146 7.09 -12.95 3.47
CA SER A 146 8.19 -12.75 2.51
C SER A 146 7.86 -11.71 1.47
N LEU A 147 6.62 -11.68 0.96
CA LEU A 147 6.14 -10.65 0.04
C LEU A 147 6.13 -9.26 0.71
N ALA A 148 5.63 -9.16 1.94
CA ALA A 148 5.63 -7.91 2.69
C ALA A 148 7.05 -7.37 2.92
N LEU A 149 8.01 -8.22 3.33
CA LEU A 149 9.42 -7.85 3.47
C LEU A 149 10.05 -7.45 2.12
N SER A 150 9.72 -8.17 1.04
CA SER A 150 10.25 -7.87 -0.31
C SER A 150 9.74 -6.52 -0.83
N ILE A 151 8.51 -6.11 -0.52
CA ILE A 151 8.02 -4.76 -0.83
C ILE A 151 8.87 -3.71 -0.11
N MET A 152 9.13 -3.87 1.18
CA MET A 152 9.95 -2.93 1.95
C MET A 152 11.40 -2.91 1.41
N ASN A 153 11.97 -4.07 1.09
CA ASN A 153 13.30 -4.18 0.49
C ASN A 153 13.38 -3.50 -0.88
N ASN A 154 12.35 -3.63 -1.72
CA ASN A 154 12.29 -2.99 -3.04
C ASN A 154 12.12 -1.47 -2.95
N PHE A 155 11.53 -0.96 -1.87
CA PHE A 155 11.57 0.47 -1.52
C PHE A 155 12.94 0.91 -0.98
N LYS A 156 13.91 -0.01 -0.80
CA LYS A 156 15.21 0.27 -0.20
C LYS A 156 15.13 0.71 1.26
N ALA A 157 14.12 0.21 1.99
CA ALA A 157 13.98 0.49 3.41
C ALA A 157 15.22 0.04 4.17
N PRO A 158 15.88 0.91 4.95
CA PRO A 158 17.02 0.52 5.78
C PRO A 158 16.62 -0.52 6.84
N SER A 159 17.54 -1.42 7.19
CA SER A 159 17.34 -2.30 8.34
C SER A 159 17.06 -1.47 9.59
N GLY A 160 16.07 -1.89 10.39
CA GLY A 160 15.65 -1.16 11.58
C GLY A 160 14.78 0.07 11.36
N SER A 161 14.51 0.50 10.10
CA SER A 161 13.60 1.62 9.83
C SER A 161 12.13 1.29 10.07
N PHE A 162 11.80 0.02 10.13
CA PHE A 162 10.46 -0.48 10.44
C PHE A 162 10.54 -1.76 11.29
N SER A 163 9.43 -2.11 11.94
CA SER A 163 9.25 -3.39 12.63
C SER A 163 8.02 -4.10 12.08
N LEU A 164 8.15 -5.39 11.77
CA LEU A 164 7.02 -6.26 11.43
C LEU A 164 6.70 -7.08 12.67
N TYR A 165 5.68 -6.66 13.41
CA TYR A 165 5.20 -7.40 14.56
C TYR A 165 4.25 -8.52 14.13
N ILE A 166 4.48 -9.72 14.65
CA ILE A 166 3.70 -10.92 14.32
C ILE A 166 3.19 -11.58 15.59
N ASN A 167 1.96 -12.10 15.53
CA ASN A 167 1.35 -12.92 16.57
C ASN A 167 0.41 -13.96 15.94
N ASP A 168 -0.16 -14.82 16.78
CA ASP A 168 -1.20 -15.76 16.38
C ASP A 168 -2.33 -15.74 17.43
N ARG A 169 -3.57 -15.59 16.98
CA ARG A 169 -4.73 -15.47 17.86
C ARG A 169 -4.94 -16.71 18.72
N ARG A 170 -4.57 -17.89 18.23
CA ARG A 170 -4.65 -19.15 19.01
C ARG A 170 -3.78 -19.13 20.26
N ILE A 171 -2.65 -18.40 20.25
CA ILE A 171 -1.82 -18.15 21.44
C ILE A 171 -2.62 -17.29 22.44
N VAL A 172 -3.17 -16.17 21.96
CA VAL A 172 -3.95 -15.24 22.76
C VAL A 172 -5.17 -15.92 23.36
N ASP A 173 -5.90 -16.69 22.57
CA ASP A 173 -7.08 -17.41 23.03
C ASP A 173 -6.74 -18.42 24.12
N GLN A 174 -5.68 -19.21 23.97
CA GLN A 174 -5.24 -20.15 25.01
C GLN A 174 -4.81 -19.42 26.29
N ILE A 175 -4.09 -18.29 26.17
CA ILE A 175 -3.76 -17.48 27.35
C ILE A 175 -5.03 -16.98 28.05
N LEU A 176 -5.93 -16.36 27.32
CA LEU A 176 -7.10 -15.72 27.90
C LEU A 176 -8.13 -16.74 28.44
N ILE A 177 -8.40 -17.82 27.70
CA ILE A 177 -9.43 -18.80 28.02
C ILE A 177 -8.90 -19.86 28.99
N ASP A 178 -7.81 -20.55 28.62
CA ASP A 178 -7.38 -21.75 29.34
C ASP A 178 -6.50 -21.41 30.55
N ILE A 179 -5.68 -20.33 30.48
CA ILE A 179 -4.73 -19.98 31.54
C ILE A 179 -5.31 -18.93 32.48
N VAL A 180 -5.89 -17.85 31.93
CA VAL A 180 -6.53 -16.77 32.73
C VAL A 180 -7.93 -17.16 33.20
N GLY A 181 -8.62 -18.07 32.46
CA GLY A 181 -9.94 -18.58 32.81
C GLY A 181 -11.10 -17.66 32.39
N LEU A 182 -10.93 -16.87 31.32
CA LEU A 182 -11.99 -16.00 30.82
C LEU A 182 -13.01 -16.75 29.99
N LYS A 183 -14.24 -16.26 30.00
CA LYS A 183 -15.28 -16.77 29.09
C LYS A 183 -15.04 -16.26 27.68
N LYS A 184 -15.37 -17.06 26.66
CA LYS A 184 -15.19 -16.72 25.24
C LYS A 184 -15.83 -15.37 24.83
N ASN A 185 -16.94 -14.99 25.44
CA ASN A 185 -17.60 -13.71 25.17
C ASN A 185 -16.83 -12.49 25.74
N GLN A 186 -15.87 -12.66 26.64
CA GLN A 186 -15.03 -11.60 27.22
C GLN A 186 -13.75 -11.37 26.41
N THR A 187 -13.28 -12.36 25.64
CA THR A 187 -11.98 -12.27 24.94
C THR A 187 -11.91 -11.13 23.93
N SER A 188 -13.00 -10.82 23.23
CA SER A 188 -13.05 -9.72 22.26
C SER A 188 -12.88 -8.33 22.90
N SER A 189 -13.55 -8.09 24.03
CA SER A 189 -13.43 -6.81 24.76
C SER A 189 -12.06 -6.64 25.39
N ILE A 190 -11.52 -7.71 25.96
CA ILE A 190 -10.17 -7.71 26.55
C ILE A 190 -9.11 -7.59 25.46
N GLY A 191 -9.23 -8.29 24.33
CA GLY A 191 -8.34 -8.16 23.19
C GLY A 191 -8.16 -6.71 22.69
N ARG A 192 -9.24 -5.92 22.67
CA ARG A 192 -9.17 -4.49 22.33
C ARG A 192 -8.38 -3.65 23.35
N ILE A 193 -8.28 -4.11 24.59
CA ILE A 193 -7.50 -3.45 25.63
C ILE A 193 -6.04 -3.86 25.54
N LEU A 194 -5.76 -5.14 25.25
CA LEU A 194 -4.41 -5.63 25.06
C LEU A 194 -3.67 -4.88 23.94
N ASP A 195 -4.37 -4.50 22.87
CA ASP A 195 -3.82 -3.67 21.77
C ASP A 195 -3.35 -2.28 22.24
N LYS A 196 -3.83 -1.82 23.39
CA LYS A 196 -3.44 -0.54 23.99
C LYS A 196 -2.30 -0.65 25.01
N PHE A 197 -1.80 -1.84 25.32
CA PHE A 197 -0.80 -2.07 26.35
C PHE A 197 0.42 -1.17 26.22
N LYS A 198 0.98 -1.03 25.02
CA LYS A 198 2.14 -0.16 24.76
C LYS A 198 1.84 1.35 24.78
N LYS A 199 0.57 1.74 24.85
CA LYS A 199 0.10 3.14 24.80
C LYS A 199 -0.34 3.67 26.14
N LEU A 200 -0.52 2.80 27.13
CA LEU A 200 -0.97 3.12 28.47
C LEU A 200 0.15 2.88 29.48
N GLU A 201 0.16 3.65 30.54
CA GLU A 201 0.97 3.34 31.72
C GLU A 201 0.48 2.03 32.35
N ARG A 202 1.40 1.27 32.98
CA ARG A 202 1.08 -0.04 33.57
C ARG A 202 -0.05 0.02 34.61
N SER A 203 -0.10 1.09 35.39
CA SER A 203 -1.18 1.37 36.38
C SER A 203 -2.54 1.50 35.70
N ASP A 204 -2.62 2.33 34.65
CA ASP A 204 -3.87 2.62 33.95
C ASP A 204 -4.36 1.39 33.18
N PHE A 205 -3.43 0.62 32.61
CA PHE A 205 -3.75 -0.65 31.99
C PHE A 205 -4.32 -1.66 32.99
N SER A 206 -3.69 -1.80 34.18
CA SER A 206 -4.16 -2.68 35.25
C SER A 206 -5.52 -2.25 35.77
N GLN A 207 -5.73 -0.94 35.96
CA GLN A 207 -7.02 -0.40 36.38
C GLN A 207 -8.12 -0.71 35.37
N THR A 208 -7.84 -0.52 34.07
CA THR A 208 -8.80 -0.84 32.99
C THR A 208 -9.22 -2.33 33.00
N LEU A 209 -8.30 -3.24 33.33
CA LEU A 209 -8.63 -4.67 33.44
C LEU A 209 -9.40 -4.97 34.74
N THR A 210 -9.10 -4.26 35.84
CA THR A 210 -9.85 -4.37 37.10
C THR A 210 -11.31 -3.92 36.91
N ASP A 211 -11.53 -2.84 36.16
CA ASP A 211 -12.88 -2.34 35.82
C ASP A 211 -13.71 -3.33 34.99
N LEU A 212 -13.06 -4.36 34.42
CA LEU A 212 -13.70 -5.49 33.74
C LEU A 212 -13.79 -6.76 34.61
N ASP A 213 -13.75 -6.59 35.95
CA ASP A 213 -13.87 -7.67 36.94
C ASP A 213 -12.74 -8.72 36.90
N LEU A 214 -11.52 -8.38 36.39
CA LEU A 214 -10.37 -9.25 36.51
C LEU A 214 -9.69 -9.09 37.86
N ASN A 215 -9.34 -10.21 38.48
CA ASN A 215 -8.57 -10.21 39.71
C ASN A 215 -7.07 -10.00 39.49
N SER A 216 -6.31 -9.65 40.53
CA SER A 216 -4.88 -9.33 40.46
C SER A 216 -4.06 -10.45 39.79
N LYS A 217 -4.34 -11.73 40.07
CA LYS A 217 -3.62 -12.87 39.47
C LYS A 217 -3.85 -12.96 37.97
N GLN A 218 -5.06 -12.72 37.53
CA GLN A 218 -5.41 -12.70 36.09
C GLN A 218 -4.69 -11.55 35.36
N ILE A 219 -4.67 -10.36 35.99
CA ILE A 219 -3.99 -9.17 35.45
C ILE A 219 -2.49 -9.42 35.33
N GLU A 220 -1.84 -9.94 36.38
CA GLU A 220 -0.42 -10.27 36.34
C GLU A 220 -0.07 -11.31 35.29
N THR A 221 -0.92 -12.33 35.10
CA THR A 221 -0.75 -13.33 34.03
C THR A 221 -0.81 -12.69 32.65
N ILE A 222 -1.78 -11.80 32.41
CA ILE A 222 -1.90 -11.06 31.15
C ILE A 222 -0.68 -10.18 30.92
N ILE A 223 -0.23 -9.44 31.91
CA ILE A 223 0.95 -8.58 31.81
C ILE A 223 2.20 -9.41 31.52
N SER A 224 2.42 -10.52 32.22
CA SER A 224 3.54 -11.43 31.98
C SER A 224 3.53 -11.97 30.55
N PHE A 225 2.36 -12.26 29.98
CA PHE A 225 2.21 -12.65 28.59
C PHE A 225 2.61 -11.50 27.65
N LEU A 226 2.08 -10.30 27.87
CA LEU A 226 2.35 -9.13 27.00
C LEU A 226 3.81 -8.67 27.02
N GLU A 227 4.53 -8.94 28.12
CA GLU A 227 5.96 -8.67 28.28
C GLU A 227 6.86 -9.81 27.75
N SER A 228 6.26 -10.94 27.37
CA SER A 228 7.01 -12.07 26.80
C SER A 228 7.46 -11.79 25.37
N ASN A 229 8.53 -12.47 24.97
CA ASN A 229 9.05 -12.50 23.61
C ASN A 229 9.16 -13.95 23.10
N ALA A 230 9.56 -14.15 21.84
CA ALA A 230 9.65 -15.49 21.26
C ALA A 230 10.58 -16.47 22.03
N SER A 231 11.60 -15.97 22.75
CA SER A 231 12.58 -16.81 23.46
C SER A 231 12.11 -17.23 24.84
N ASN A 232 11.29 -16.43 25.53
CA ASN A 232 10.87 -16.72 26.91
C ASN A 232 9.38 -17.14 27.03
N LEU A 233 8.60 -17.05 25.95
CA LEU A 233 7.16 -17.32 25.97
C LEU A 233 6.85 -18.71 26.55
N VAL A 234 7.49 -19.77 26.06
CA VAL A 234 7.27 -21.15 26.52
C VAL A 234 7.90 -21.42 27.87
N THR A 235 8.92 -20.66 28.26
CA THR A 235 9.48 -20.72 29.62
C THR A 235 8.47 -20.16 30.62
N ASN A 236 7.83 -19.04 30.30
CA ASN A 236 6.81 -18.42 31.16
C ASN A 236 5.46 -19.17 31.12
N PHE A 237 5.13 -19.75 29.97
CA PHE A 237 3.88 -20.46 29.70
C PHE A 237 4.15 -21.83 29.03
N PRO A 238 4.60 -22.84 29.77
CA PRO A 238 4.95 -24.15 29.20
C PRO A 238 3.80 -24.83 28.44
N GLN A 239 2.55 -24.51 28.80
CA GLN A 239 1.33 -25.03 28.15
C GLN A 239 1.22 -24.61 26.67
N LEU A 240 1.94 -23.55 26.26
CA LEU A 240 1.94 -23.08 24.87
C LEU A 240 2.86 -23.90 23.96
N LYS A 241 3.68 -24.82 24.49
CA LYS A 241 4.62 -25.63 23.68
C LYS A 241 3.94 -26.34 22.51
N ASP A 242 2.77 -26.91 22.76
CA ASP A 242 1.98 -27.65 21.79
C ASP A 242 0.87 -26.80 21.14
N ASN A 243 0.82 -25.49 21.41
CA ASN A 243 -0.13 -24.58 20.79
C ASN A 243 0.15 -24.46 19.28
N PRO A 244 -0.84 -24.69 18.40
CA PRO A 244 -0.64 -24.61 16.95
C PRO A 244 -0.16 -23.25 16.47
N GLY A 245 -0.62 -22.15 17.11
CA GLY A 245 -0.19 -20.79 16.79
C GLY A 245 1.27 -20.55 17.14
N TYR A 246 1.74 -21.03 18.31
CA TYR A 246 3.13 -20.95 18.70
C TYR A 246 4.05 -21.72 17.72
N GLN A 247 3.65 -22.93 17.38
CA GLN A 247 4.39 -23.74 16.40
C GLN A 247 4.41 -23.07 15.03
N ASN A 248 3.28 -22.49 14.61
CA ASN A 248 3.16 -21.75 13.36
C ASN A 248 4.14 -20.57 13.31
N ILE A 249 4.13 -19.68 14.31
CA ILE A 249 5.03 -18.51 14.38
C ILE A 249 6.50 -18.95 14.44
N THR A 250 6.83 -19.95 15.24
CA THR A 250 8.20 -20.45 15.38
C THR A 250 8.72 -21.00 14.04
N GLN A 251 7.91 -21.78 13.33
CA GLN A 251 8.28 -22.32 12.03
C GLN A 251 8.38 -21.22 10.97
N LEU A 252 7.46 -20.25 10.97
CA LEU A 252 7.47 -19.12 10.05
C LEU A 252 8.76 -18.30 10.21
N ILE A 253 9.11 -17.90 11.44
CA ILE A 253 10.35 -17.14 11.73
C ILE A 253 11.59 -17.94 11.25
N LYS A 254 11.61 -19.26 11.45
CA LYS A 254 12.67 -20.12 10.95
C LYS A 254 12.75 -20.12 9.41
N ASN A 255 11.59 -20.21 8.74
CA ASN A 255 11.51 -20.26 7.28
C ASN A 255 12.01 -18.98 6.60
N ILE A 256 11.72 -17.81 7.19
CA ILE A 256 12.10 -16.52 6.61
C ILE A 256 13.53 -16.09 6.94
N LYS A 257 14.30 -16.83 7.73
CA LYS A 257 15.60 -16.41 8.28
C LYS A 257 16.61 -15.88 7.23
N GLN A 258 16.50 -16.34 5.99
CA GLN A 258 17.37 -15.91 4.88
C GLN A 258 16.67 -14.88 3.96
N VAL A 259 15.44 -14.47 4.25
CA VAL A 259 14.74 -13.43 3.50
C VAL A 259 15.34 -12.07 3.90
N PRO A 260 15.63 -11.16 2.96
CA PRO A 260 16.08 -9.82 3.28
C PRO A 260 15.14 -9.11 4.28
N LEU A 261 15.72 -8.42 5.25
CA LEU A 261 15.01 -7.71 6.32
C LEU A 261 14.22 -8.62 7.29
N ALA A 262 14.50 -9.92 7.33
CA ALA A 262 13.87 -10.86 8.27
C ALA A 262 14.14 -10.51 9.74
N GLU A 263 15.24 -9.83 10.03
CA GLU A 263 15.58 -9.32 11.36
C GLU A 263 14.59 -8.30 11.92
N ASN A 264 13.81 -7.67 11.04
CA ASN A 264 12.75 -6.74 11.44
C ASN A 264 11.45 -7.45 11.89
N VAL A 265 11.38 -8.79 11.76
CA VAL A 265 10.20 -9.60 12.18
C VAL A 265 10.33 -9.94 13.64
N ILE A 266 9.39 -9.48 14.46
CA ILE A 266 9.40 -9.58 15.90
C ILE A 266 8.08 -10.17 16.39
N PHE A 267 8.14 -11.24 17.18
CA PHE A 267 6.98 -11.74 17.90
C PHE A 267 6.53 -10.69 18.92
N GLN A 268 5.27 -10.30 18.86
CA GLN A 268 4.70 -9.27 19.72
C GLN A 268 3.30 -9.68 20.23
N PRO A 269 3.18 -10.10 21.48
CA PRO A 269 1.92 -10.58 22.05
C PRO A 269 0.75 -9.61 22.00
N SER A 270 1.01 -8.30 22.01
CA SER A 270 -0.03 -7.26 21.99
C SER A 270 -0.64 -7.02 20.62
N ILE A 271 -0.12 -7.62 19.54
CA ILE A 271 -0.72 -7.51 18.20
C ILE A 271 -1.89 -8.50 18.10
N ILE A 272 -3.10 -7.98 18.26
CA ILE A 272 -4.35 -8.79 18.26
C ILE A 272 -5.27 -8.39 17.10
N ARG A 273 -4.99 -7.24 16.50
CA ARG A 273 -5.62 -6.62 15.35
C ARG A 273 -7.14 -6.57 15.21
N GLY A 274 -7.58 -5.39 14.74
CA GLY A 274 -8.91 -4.83 14.80
C GLY A 274 -9.94 -5.25 13.76
N PHE A 275 -9.67 -6.17 12.84
CA PHE A 275 -10.74 -6.78 12.04
C PHE A 275 -11.15 -8.09 12.70
N ASP A 276 -12.42 -8.22 13.02
CA ASP A 276 -13.00 -9.37 13.72
C ASP A 276 -12.93 -10.67 12.90
N TYR A 277 -12.47 -10.60 11.64
CA TYR A 277 -12.40 -11.76 10.75
C TYR A 277 -11.05 -12.49 10.72
N TYR A 278 -9.99 -11.99 11.39
CA TYR A 278 -8.74 -12.74 11.50
C TYR A 278 -8.86 -13.86 12.53
N ASP A 279 -8.46 -15.08 12.15
CA ASP A 279 -8.65 -16.29 12.95
C ASP A 279 -7.35 -16.82 13.58
N ASP A 280 -6.23 -16.74 12.85
CA ASP A 280 -4.95 -17.34 13.20
C ASP A 280 -3.83 -16.29 13.23
N MET A 281 -2.80 -16.45 12.38
CA MET A 281 -1.67 -15.54 12.26
C MET A 281 -2.13 -14.13 11.89
N VAL A 282 -1.59 -13.15 12.62
CA VAL A 282 -1.78 -11.72 12.36
C VAL A 282 -0.44 -11.01 12.40
N PHE A 283 -0.27 -9.97 11.59
CA PHE A 283 0.92 -9.14 11.63
C PHE A 283 0.62 -7.67 11.34
N GLU A 284 1.53 -6.81 11.74
CA GLU A 284 1.45 -5.38 11.52
C GLU A 284 2.84 -4.78 11.36
N VAL A 285 3.00 -3.96 10.32
CA VAL A 285 4.25 -3.24 10.04
C VAL A 285 4.13 -1.83 10.58
N PHE A 286 5.09 -1.43 11.41
CA PHE A 286 5.17 -0.11 12.01
C PHE A 286 6.40 0.63 11.50
N ASP A 287 6.25 1.92 11.29
CA ASP A 287 7.35 2.85 11.10
C ASP A 287 8.06 3.05 12.44
N ASN A 288 9.38 2.91 12.46
CA ASN A 288 10.18 3.12 13.66
C ASN A 288 10.66 4.57 13.83
N HIS A 289 10.27 5.46 12.89
CA HIS A 289 10.63 6.87 12.99
C HIS A 289 9.91 7.52 14.18
N PRO A 290 10.63 8.25 15.08
CA PRO A 290 10.05 8.82 16.30
C PRO A 290 8.82 9.70 16.08
N GLU A 291 8.81 10.44 14.98
CA GLU A 291 7.71 11.35 14.62
C GLU A 291 6.51 10.65 13.94
N ASN A 292 6.64 9.37 13.61
CA ASN A 292 5.63 8.62 12.86
C ASN A 292 5.42 7.20 13.39
N ASN A 293 5.47 6.99 14.67
CA ASN A 293 5.21 5.69 15.29
C ASN A 293 3.76 5.21 15.01
N ARG A 294 3.51 4.82 13.77
CA ARG A 294 2.21 4.37 13.28
C ARG A 294 2.32 3.09 12.46
N SER A 295 1.23 2.35 12.47
CA SER A 295 1.05 1.23 11.55
C SER A 295 1.09 1.73 10.10
N LEU A 296 1.97 1.17 9.30
CA LEU A 296 2.03 1.35 7.85
C LEU A 296 0.96 0.49 7.17
N PHE A 297 0.93 -0.78 7.53
CA PHE A 297 -0.05 -1.75 7.06
C PHE A 297 -0.06 -3.00 7.94
N GLY A 298 -1.02 -3.87 7.71
CA GLY A 298 -1.05 -5.15 8.36
C GLY A 298 -1.88 -6.16 7.59
N GLY A 299 -1.86 -7.39 8.07
CA GLY A 299 -2.50 -8.52 7.47
C GLY A 299 -2.67 -9.67 8.43
N GLY A 300 -3.10 -10.80 7.89
CA GLY A 300 -3.27 -12.02 8.66
C GLY A 300 -4.07 -13.07 7.91
N ARG A 301 -4.34 -14.16 8.59
CA ARG A 301 -5.13 -15.27 8.09
C ARG A 301 -6.61 -15.08 8.44
N TYR A 302 -7.47 -15.34 7.47
CA TYR A 302 -8.91 -15.25 7.61
C TYR A 302 -9.60 -16.36 6.81
N ASN A 303 -10.44 -17.18 7.47
CA ASN A 303 -10.97 -18.40 6.86
C ASN A 303 -12.51 -18.36 6.67
N GLY A 304 -13.25 -17.66 7.52
CA GLY A 304 -14.71 -17.72 7.58
C GLY A 304 -15.48 -16.71 6.72
N LEU A 305 -14.81 -15.93 5.85
CA LEU A 305 -15.49 -14.84 5.12
C LEU A 305 -16.37 -15.28 3.96
N ALA A 306 -16.10 -16.44 3.36
CA ALA A 306 -16.85 -16.95 2.21
C ALA A 306 -18.26 -17.41 2.54
N ASP A 307 -18.56 -17.69 3.81
CA ASP A 307 -19.86 -18.19 4.29
C ASP A 307 -21.02 -17.28 3.93
N ILE A 308 -20.79 -15.95 3.92
CA ILE A 308 -21.84 -14.99 3.53
C ILE A 308 -22.31 -15.14 2.07
N PHE A 309 -21.53 -15.80 1.24
CA PHE A 309 -21.88 -16.09 -0.16
C PHE A 309 -22.35 -17.52 -0.36
N GLY A 310 -22.60 -18.27 0.73
CA GLY A 310 -23.00 -19.68 0.69
C GLY A 310 -21.92 -20.61 0.14
N SER A 311 -20.66 -20.16 0.16
CA SER A 311 -19.52 -20.95 -0.29
C SER A 311 -18.93 -21.76 0.85
N GLN A 312 -18.21 -22.84 0.52
CA GLN A 312 -17.41 -23.60 1.48
C GLN A 312 -16.37 -22.68 2.13
N ASN A 313 -15.91 -23.06 3.32
CA ASN A 313 -14.79 -22.40 3.98
C ASN A 313 -13.59 -22.28 3.02
N ILE A 314 -13.15 -21.06 2.74
CA ILE A 314 -12.02 -20.76 1.85
C ILE A 314 -10.90 -20.21 2.72
N PRO A 315 -9.85 -21.01 3.00
CA PRO A 315 -8.69 -20.52 3.72
C PRO A 315 -8.03 -19.38 2.95
N ALA A 316 -7.71 -18.29 3.65
CA ALA A 316 -7.09 -17.11 3.04
C ALA A 316 -6.09 -16.45 3.99
N VAL A 317 -5.03 -15.90 3.43
CA VAL A 317 -4.06 -15.07 4.12
C VAL A 317 -3.64 -13.91 3.21
N GLY A 318 -3.58 -12.69 3.74
CA GLY A 318 -3.26 -11.53 2.94
C GLY A 318 -2.96 -10.28 3.75
N PHE A 319 -2.63 -9.19 3.06
CA PHE A 319 -2.33 -7.89 3.67
C PHE A 319 -2.61 -6.71 2.73
N ALA A 320 -2.69 -5.50 3.31
CA ALA A 320 -3.09 -4.33 2.55
C ALA A 320 -2.35 -3.05 2.96
N PRO A 321 -1.21 -2.67 2.32
CA PRO A 321 -0.54 -1.39 2.51
C PRO A 321 -1.30 -0.24 1.81
N GLY A 322 -1.44 0.89 2.53
CA GLY A 322 -2.02 2.11 2.00
C GLY A 322 -0.99 3.04 1.37
N ASP A 323 -1.38 3.77 0.33
CA ASP A 323 -0.50 4.71 -0.38
C ASP A 323 -0.05 5.89 0.50
N ILE A 324 -0.94 6.40 1.35
CA ILE A 324 -0.67 7.57 2.19
C ILE A 324 0.39 7.24 3.26
N THR A 325 0.23 6.13 3.98
CA THR A 325 1.18 5.69 5.01
C THR A 325 2.52 5.29 4.40
N THR A 326 2.49 4.59 3.27
CA THR A 326 3.70 4.23 2.51
C THR A 326 4.44 5.48 2.02
N LYS A 327 3.71 6.47 1.45
CA LYS A 327 4.31 7.74 1.02
C LYS A 327 5.01 8.45 2.18
N LEU A 328 4.36 8.57 3.34
CA LEU A 328 4.95 9.20 4.52
C LEU A 328 6.23 8.50 4.97
N PHE A 329 6.23 7.16 5.00
CA PHE A 329 7.41 6.37 5.32
C PHE A 329 8.56 6.65 4.34
N LEU A 330 8.29 6.66 3.03
CA LEU A 330 9.29 6.89 1.99
C LEU A 330 9.84 8.32 2.05
N GLU A 331 9.02 9.32 2.33
CA GLU A 331 9.45 10.72 2.48
C GLU A 331 10.33 10.91 3.71
N GLN A 332 9.97 10.33 4.85
CA GLN A 332 10.74 10.45 6.08
C GLN A 332 12.10 9.77 6.03
N ASN A 333 12.23 8.70 5.24
CA ASN A 333 13.47 7.96 5.08
C ASN A 333 14.25 8.34 3.80
N ASP A 334 13.85 9.40 3.07
CA ASP A 334 14.46 9.86 1.79
C ASP A 334 14.60 8.74 0.74
N LEU A 335 13.56 7.91 0.60
CA LEU A 335 13.57 6.69 -0.23
C LEU A 335 12.95 6.88 -1.62
N PHE A 336 12.43 8.06 -1.94
CA PHE A 336 12.00 8.34 -3.31
C PHE A 336 13.22 8.51 -4.22
N PRO A 337 13.18 7.93 -5.45
CA PRO A 337 14.23 8.15 -6.42
C PRO A 337 14.43 9.64 -6.70
N LYS A 338 15.69 10.11 -6.58
CA LYS A 338 16.05 11.52 -6.83
C LYS A 338 16.02 11.87 -8.33
N ASP A 339 16.24 10.87 -9.19
CA ASP A 339 16.47 11.04 -10.63
C ASP A 339 15.28 10.65 -11.51
N GLN A 340 14.03 10.86 -11.08
CA GLN A 340 12.89 10.80 -12.01
C GLN A 340 12.64 12.16 -12.71
N ILE A 341 13.70 12.88 -13.06
CA ILE A 341 13.62 13.85 -14.13
C ILE A 341 13.55 13.04 -15.41
N SER A 342 12.34 12.66 -15.83
CA SER A 342 12.17 12.21 -17.21
C SER A 342 12.81 13.28 -18.09
N ILE A 343 13.81 12.89 -18.89
CA ILE A 343 14.44 13.79 -19.87
C ILE A 343 13.30 14.51 -20.58
N SER A 344 13.11 15.78 -20.25
CA SER A 344 12.06 16.57 -20.88
C SER A 344 12.70 17.43 -21.95
N VAL A 345 12.30 17.17 -23.18
CA VAL A 345 12.86 17.81 -24.37
C VAL A 345 11.83 18.76 -24.96
N PHE A 346 12.22 20.01 -25.13
CA PHE A 346 11.40 21.02 -25.80
C PHE A 346 11.86 21.23 -27.23
N LEU A 347 10.96 21.14 -28.18
CA LEU A 347 11.18 21.39 -29.61
C LEU A 347 10.22 22.51 -30.05
N PRO A 348 10.63 23.81 -29.97
CA PRO A 348 9.78 24.91 -30.36
C PRO A 348 9.61 25.02 -31.87
N VAL A 349 8.46 25.53 -32.30
CA VAL A 349 8.25 26.00 -33.68
C VAL A 349 8.80 27.42 -33.77
N LEU A 350 9.91 27.61 -34.44
CA LEU A 350 10.63 28.87 -34.52
C LEU A 350 10.17 29.80 -35.65
N ASP A 351 9.61 29.25 -36.70
CA ASP A 351 9.10 29.94 -37.86
C ASP A 351 7.91 29.19 -38.49
N GLU A 352 6.98 29.92 -39.11
CA GLU A 352 5.80 29.31 -39.80
C GLU A 352 6.20 28.31 -40.88
N LYS A 353 7.27 28.57 -41.62
CA LYS A 353 7.81 27.67 -42.66
C LYS A 353 8.30 26.34 -42.12
N LEU A 354 8.66 26.30 -40.81
CA LEU A 354 9.22 25.12 -40.14
C LEU A 354 8.17 24.29 -39.42
N ILE A 355 6.90 24.68 -39.39
CA ILE A 355 5.83 23.97 -38.71
C ILE A 355 5.82 22.48 -39.12
N GLN A 356 5.77 22.18 -40.42
CA GLN A 356 5.70 20.81 -40.93
C GLN A 356 6.96 20.01 -40.54
N ALA A 357 8.15 20.57 -40.70
CA ALA A 357 9.41 19.92 -40.35
C ALA A 357 9.53 19.66 -38.86
N THR A 358 9.14 20.63 -38.02
CA THR A 358 9.14 20.51 -36.54
C THR A 358 8.21 19.38 -36.09
N PHE A 359 6.98 19.33 -36.57
CA PHE A 359 6.03 18.28 -36.18
C PHE A 359 6.41 16.91 -36.73
N SER A 360 7.00 16.83 -37.95
CA SER A 360 7.54 15.58 -38.47
C SER A 360 8.67 15.05 -37.60
N LEU A 361 9.64 15.89 -37.22
CA LEU A 361 10.71 15.52 -36.33
C LEU A 361 10.17 15.10 -34.91
N ALA A 362 9.25 15.87 -34.35
CA ALA A 362 8.62 15.51 -33.10
C ALA A 362 7.94 14.14 -33.15
N SER A 363 7.24 13.84 -34.22
CA SER A 363 6.57 12.55 -34.43
C SER A 363 7.57 11.39 -34.51
N GLN A 364 8.67 11.57 -35.26
CA GLN A 364 9.74 10.57 -35.34
C GLN A 364 10.37 10.29 -33.97
N LEU A 365 10.71 11.32 -33.20
CA LEU A 365 11.30 11.16 -31.86
C LEU A 365 10.31 10.53 -30.89
N ARG A 366 9.04 10.90 -30.92
CA ARG A 366 7.97 10.31 -30.11
C ARG A 366 7.73 8.83 -30.39
N SER A 367 7.86 8.41 -31.66
CA SER A 367 7.74 6.98 -32.03
C SER A 367 8.85 6.11 -31.41
N LEU A 368 9.93 6.72 -30.99
CA LEU A 368 11.03 6.09 -30.24
C LEU A 368 10.87 6.21 -28.71
N ASN A 369 9.66 6.52 -28.23
CA ASN A 369 9.34 6.75 -26.81
C ASN A 369 10.10 7.90 -26.15
N LEU A 370 10.60 8.86 -26.92
CA LEU A 370 11.21 10.07 -26.39
C LEU A 370 10.12 11.13 -26.09
N PRO A 371 10.02 11.68 -24.88
CA PRO A 371 9.00 12.67 -24.52
C PRO A 371 9.37 14.05 -25.09
N ILE A 372 8.82 14.40 -26.23
CA ILE A 372 9.06 15.68 -26.92
C ILE A 372 7.84 16.60 -26.75
N VAL A 373 8.06 17.77 -26.17
CA VAL A 373 7.07 18.85 -26.07
C VAL A 373 7.33 19.87 -27.17
N THR A 374 6.33 20.15 -27.99
CA THR A 374 6.39 21.21 -28.99
C THR A 374 5.69 22.48 -28.50
N SER A 375 6.07 23.67 -28.99
CA SER A 375 5.30 24.88 -28.73
C SER A 375 3.94 24.82 -29.46
N THR A 376 2.94 25.48 -28.88
CA THR A 376 1.59 25.64 -29.46
C THR A 376 1.47 26.87 -30.34
N GLU A 377 2.52 27.71 -30.39
CA GLU A 377 2.61 28.94 -31.17
C GLU A 377 4.00 29.06 -31.78
N VAL A 378 4.11 29.79 -32.87
CA VAL A 378 5.42 30.18 -33.43
C VAL A 378 6.09 31.12 -32.43
N THR A 379 7.28 30.75 -31.99
CA THR A 379 7.94 31.43 -30.87
C THR A 379 9.40 31.72 -31.21
N PRO A 380 9.84 33.00 -31.19
CA PRO A 380 11.25 33.32 -31.39
C PRO A 380 12.18 32.59 -30.41
N LEU A 381 13.36 32.17 -30.86
CA LEU A 381 14.31 31.36 -30.11
C LEU A 381 14.58 31.92 -28.69
N THR A 382 14.72 33.24 -28.55
CA THR A 382 14.96 33.84 -27.23
C THR A 382 13.82 33.56 -26.24
N LYS A 383 12.57 33.70 -26.70
CA LYS A 383 11.39 33.40 -25.86
C LYS A 383 11.25 31.88 -25.60
N ALA A 384 11.57 31.05 -26.60
CA ALA A 384 11.58 29.61 -26.47
C ALA A 384 12.59 29.16 -25.41
N LEU A 385 13.79 29.71 -25.37
CA LEU A 385 14.80 29.45 -24.35
C LEU A 385 14.35 29.88 -22.95
N GLN A 386 13.74 31.05 -22.83
CA GLN A 386 13.19 31.54 -21.56
C GLN A 386 12.04 30.63 -21.06
N HIS A 387 11.17 30.21 -21.96
CA HIS A 387 10.09 29.29 -21.63
C HIS A 387 10.63 27.93 -21.16
N ALA A 388 11.58 27.37 -21.91
CA ALA A 388 12.20 26.10 -21.57
C ALA A 388 12.89 26.12 -20.19
N GLY A 389 13.59 27.19 -19.87
CA GLY A 389 14.21 27.39 -18.56
C GLY A 389 13.18 27.51 -17.42
N LYS A 390 12.10 28.30 -17.61
CA LYS A 390 11.01 28.42 -16.62
C LYS A 390 10.30 27.10 -16.34
N GLN A 391 10.10 26.29 -17.39
CA GLN A 391 9.45 24.97 -17.29
C GLN A 391 10.42 23.85 -16.89
N LYS A 392 11.70 24.17 -16.67
CA LYS A 392 12.76 23.24 -16.27
C LYS A 392 12.91 22.03 -17.21
N PHE A 393 12.85 22.28 -18.53
CA PHE A 393 13.22 21.27 -19.51
C PHE A 393 14.70 20.93 -19.40
N SER A 394 15.04 19.65 -19.57
CA SER A 394 16.44 19.20 -19.57
C SER A 394 17.16 19.65 -20.84
N PHE A 395 16.47 19.56 -21.98
CA PHE A 395 17.03 19.91 -23.28
C PHE A 395 16.06 20.75 -24.10
N ILE A 396 16.62 21.60 -24.96
CA ILE A 396 15.91 22.24 -26.06
C ILE A 396 16.51 21.78 -27.39
N LEU A 397 15.66 21.39 -28.33
CA LEU A 397 16.03 21.12 -29.71
C LEU A 397 15.73 22.36 -30.53
N ILE A 398 16.68 22.80 -31.32
CA ILE A 398 16.57 23.97 -32.19
C ILE A 398 16.60 23.47 -33.60
N LEU A 399 15.51 23.68 -34.35
CA LEU A 399 15.38 23.40 -35.77
C LEU A 399 15.13 24.75 -36.48
N GLY A 400 16.19 25.38 -36.97
CA GLY A 400 16.13 26.56 -37.80
C GLY A 400 16.12 26.20 -39.32
N GLU A 401 16.02 27.20 -40.18
CA GLU A 401 16.06 26.99 -41.65
C GLU A 401 17.35 26.27 -42.08
N LYS A 402 18.49 26.65 -41.56
CA LYS A 402 19.80 26.02 -41.87
C LYS A 402 19.85 24.56 -41.41
N GLU A 403 19.41 24.29 -40.21
CA GLU A 403 19.35 22.93 -39.68
C GLU A 403 18.42 22.05 -40.52
N ALA A 404 17.27 22.57 -40.92
CA ALA A 404 16.30 21.84 -41.74
C ALA A 404 16.88 21.50 -43.11
N GLU A 405 17.55 22.45 -43.78
CA GLU A 405 18.22 22.25 -45.08
C GLU A 405 19.34 21.19 -45.00
N GLN A 406 20.12 21.21 -43.89
CA GLN A 406 21.26 20.31 -43.68
C GLN A 406 20.87 18.98 -43.03
N LYS A 407 19.59 18.76 -42.72
CA LYS A 407 19.06 17.58 -42.00
C LYS A 407 19.76 17.39 -40.65
N GLN A 408 20.04 18.49 -39.98
CA GLN A 408 20.70 18.54 -38.68
C GLN A 408 19.74 19.13 -37.63
N ILE A 409 20.01 18.91 -36.36
CA ILE A 409 19.27 19.46 -35.20
C ILE A 409 20.29 19.94 -34.19
N THR A 410 20.10 21.13 -33.69
CA THR A 410 20.91 21.65 -32.61
C THR A 410 20.24 21.28 -31.27
N ILE A 411 20.92 20.50 -30.42
CA ILE A 411 20.52 20.19 -29.05
C ILE A 411 21.31 21.06 -28.08
N LYS A 412 20.62 21.68 -27.13
CA LYS A 412 21.22 22.40 -26.01
C LYS A 412 20.76 21.83 -24.68
N ASN A 413 21.71 21.46 -23.82
CA ASN A 413 21.46 21.12 -22.43
C ASN A 413 21.19 22.43 -21.66
N LEU A 414 20.05 22.52 -20.98
CA LEU A 414 19.65 23.76 -20.28
C LEU A 414 20.25 23.88 -18.87
N GLU A 415 20.81 22.80 -18.35
CA GLU A 415 21.50 22.77 -17.06
C GLU A 415 22.98 23.17 -17.22
N THR A 416 23.69 22.50 -18.13
CA THR A 416 25.13 22.76 -18.35
C THR A 416 25.40 23.90 -19.33
N GLY A 417 24.43 24.24 -20.18
CA GLY A 417 24.59 25.20 -21.26
C GLY A 417 25.24 24.65 -22.54
N ASP A 418 25.71 23.40 -22.53
CA ASP A 418 26.36 22.76 -23.68
C ASP A 418 25.43 22.66 -24.89
N GLN A 419 25.97 22.97 -26.06
CA GLN A 419 25.22 22.96 -27.32
C GLN A 419 25.99 22.18 -28.39
N GLN A 420 25.29 21.37 -29.17
CA GLN A 420 25.84 20.58 -30.26
C GLN A 420 24.85 20.49 -31.40
N THR A 421 25.36 20.53 -32.65
CA THR A 421 24.54 20.27 -33.83
C THR A 421 24.83 18.85 -34.32
N LEU A 422 23.80 18.04 -34.49
CA LEU A 422 23.88 16.59 -34.70
C LEU A 422 22.98 16.19 -35.88
N LEU A 423 23.32 15.10 -36.52
CA LEU A 423 22.39 14.39 -37.41
C LEU A 423 21.32 13.66 -36.56
N LEU A 424 20.18 13.34 -37.15
CA LEU A 424 19.06 12.73 -36.41
C LEU A 424 19.46 11.43 -35.69
N ASP A 425 20.22 10.55 -36.32
CA ASP A 425 20.66 9.29 -35.69
C ASP A 425 21.56 9.52 -34.48
N GLN A 426 22.43 10.52 -34.52
CA GLN A 426 23.28 10.91 -33.40
C GLN A 426 22.46 11.52 -32.25
N LEU A 427 21.43 12.31 -32.60
CA LEU A 427 20.51 12.86 -31.63
C LEU A 427 19.75 11.76 -30.86
N ILE A 428 19.23 10.78 -31.62
CA ILE A 428 18.51 9.62 -31.05
C ILE A 428 19.42 8.86 -30.08
N GLN A 429 20.65 8.53 -30.49
CA GLN A 429 21.61 7.86 -29.58
C GLN A 429 21.84 8.67 -28.29
N LYS A 430 21.98 10.00 -28.40
CA LYS A 430 22.22 10.88 -27.26
C LYS A 430 21.02 10.99 -26.29
N LEU A 431 19.80 10.91 -26.79
CA LEU A 431 18.58 11.01 -25.99
C LEU A 431 18.08 9.66 -25.47
N SER A 432 18.62 8.54 -25.96
CA SER A 432 18.25 7.18 -25.55
C SER A 432 19.10 6.63 -24.38
N VAL A 433 20.06 7.40 -23.89
CA VAL A 433 20.90 7.09 -22.72
C VAL A 433 20.28 7.72 -21.46
#